data_5718556143551adb8812e9bce7b40679
#
_entry.id   5718556143551adb8812e9bce7b40679
#
_cell.length_a   1.000
_cell.length_b   1.000
_cell.length_c   1.000
_cell.angle_alpha   90.00
_cell.angle_beta   90.00
_cell.angle_gamma   90.00
#
_symmetry.space_group_name_H-M   'P 1'
#
loop_
_entity.id
_entity.type
_entity.pdbx_description
1 polymer ?
#
loop_
_entity_poly.entity_id
_entity_poly.type
_entity_poly.pdbx_seq_one_letter_code
_entity_poly.pdbx_strand_id
1 'polypeptide(L)'
;MPFTMERYAVWTKRWRNGQTKAHVTILKKCGLYWLIAVLLMGSSSVLTVGSATAQRPAPAEQLVGTWRLILVDNILPDGTRIHLYGANPEGILMFDAENRYALQIYRAERDKFVANDKSKGTPEENSAAVLGSNAHFGRYSIDPNGSAITFHIEHASFPNWDGTEQRRTFTIAGDELTYSVPTPTSGGSAIGEVKWKRVR
;
A
#
# COMPACT_ATOMS: atom_id res chain seq x y z
N MET A 1 37.56 17.83 -5.71
CA MET A 1 36.90 17.84 -7.01
C MET A 1 35.49 18.35 -6.80
N PRO A 2 35.08 19.46 -7.42
CA PRO A 2 33.75 20.02 -7.20
C PRO A 2 32.69 19.21 -7.98
N PHE A 3 31.64 18.79 -7.30
CA PHE A 3 30.46 18.19 -7.92
C PHE A 3 29.65 19.29 -8.61
N THR A 4 29.60 19.26 -9.91
CA THR A 4 28.80 20.18 -10.73
C THR A 4 27.33 19.76 -10.73
N MET A 5 26.47 20.70 -10.37
CA MET A 5 25.00 20.66 -10.34
C MET A 5 24.38 20.71 -11.74
N GLU A 6 24.55 19.70 -12.57
CA GLU A 6 24.06 19.78 -13.96
C GLU A 6 23.13 18.64 -14.41
N ARG A 7 22.53 17.89 -13.49
CA ARG A 7 21.67 16.74 -13.86
C ARG A 7 20.19 16.85 -13.46
N TYR A 8 19.69 17.98 -13.02
CA TYR A 8 18.28 18.15 -12.62
C TYR A 8 17.37 18.81 -13.67
N ALA A 9 17.85 19.09 -14.89
CA ALA A 9 17.10 19.88 -15.88
C ALA A 9 16.35 19.08 -16.96
N VAL A 10 16.22 17.74 -16.88
CA VAL A 10 15.66 16.93 -17.99
C VAL A 10 14.25 16.37 -17.73
N TRP A 11 13.66 16.54 -16.55
CA TRP A 11 12.39 15.88 -16.20
C TRP A 11 11.11 16.73 -16.31
N THR A 12 11.15 17.97 -16.79
CA THR A 12 9.95 18.84 -16.82
C THR A 12 9.34 19.10 -18.21
N LYS A 13 9.68 18.36 -19.26
CA LYS A 13 9.23 18.70 -20.63
C LYS A 13 8.55 17.57 -21.40
N ARG A 14 7.68 16.74 -20.78
CA ARG A 14 6.87 15.77 -21.55
C ARG A 14 5.45 15.53 -21.04
N TRP A 15 4.73 16.59 -20.67
CA TRP A 15 3.29 16.53 -20.43
C TRP A 15 2.58 17.70 -21.07
N ARG A 16 2.47 17.71 -22.39
CA ARG A 16 1.47 18.49 -23.14
C ARG A 16 1.36 17.91 -24.53
N ASN A 17 0.25 17.30 -24.83
CA ASN A 17 -0.45 17.09 -26.10
C ASN A 17 -0.92 15.64 -26.28
N GLY A 18 -2.24 15.45 -26.15
CA GLY A 18 -2.94 14.20 -26.43
C GLY A 18 -4.46 14.35 -26.17
N GLN A 19 -5.08 15.44 -26.72
CA GLN A 19 -6.53 15.51 -26.79
C GLN A 19 -6.98 14.96 -28.14
N THR A 20 -7.48 13.72 -28.17
CA THR A 20 -8.18 13.16 -29.32
C THR A 20 -9.67 13.48 -29.18
N LYS A 21 -10.18 14.29 -30.11
CA LYS A 21 -11.61 14.61 -30.28
C LYS A 21 -12.33 13.39 -30.87
N ALA A 22 -13.30 12.85 -30.16
CA ALA A 22 -14.25 11.89 -30.70
C ALA A 22 -15.38 12.64 -31.42
N HIS A 23 -15.52 12.42 -32.73
CA HIS A 23 -16.65 12.92 -33.53
C HIS A 23 -17.86 12.01 -33.32
N VAL A 24 -18.94 12.58 -32.82
CA VAL A 24 -20.26 11.96 -32.78
C VAL A 24 -20.98 12.29 -34.08
N THR A 25 -21.22 11.28 -34.91
CA THR A 25 -22.02 11.39 -36.13
C THR A 25 -23.48 11.06 -35.81
N ILE A 26 -24.34 12.10 -35.89
CA ILE A 26 -25.79 11.95 -35.76
C ILE A 26 -26.35 11.56 -37.13
N LEU A 27 -26.89 10.35 -37.24
CA LEU A 27 -27.72 9.94 -38.39
C LEU A 27 -29.21 10.09 -38.05
N LYS A 28 -29.84 11.12 -38.63
CA LYS A 28 -31.31 11.26 -38.74
C LYS A 28 -31.77 10.43 -39.94
N LYS A 29 -32.77 9.55 -39.77
CA LYS A 29 -33.73 9.18 -40.80
C LYS A 29 -35.05 8.73 -40.18
N CYS A 30 -35.99 9.56 -40.41
CA CYS A 30 -37.41 9.48 -40.87
C CYS A 30 -38.06 8.09 -40.97
N GLY A 31 -39.23 7.99 -40.30
CA GLY A 31 -40.48 7.73 -41.00
C GLY A 31 -41.09 6.36 -40.85
N LEU A 32 -42.20 6.24 -40.28
CA LEU A 32 -43.49 5.85 -40.87
C LEU A 32 -44.36 5.06 -39.87
N TYR A 33 -45.57 5.54 -39.73
CA TYR A 33 -46.66 5.02 -38.92
C TYR A 33 -47.05 3.57 -39.25
N TRP A 34 -47.36 2.76 -38.21
CA TRP A 34 -48.41 1.75 -38.26
C TRP A 34 -49.11 1.66 -36.90
N LEU A 35 -50.41 2.06 -36.92
CA LEU A 35 -51.38 1.71 -35.88
C LEU A 35 -51.66 0.20 -35.95
N ILE A 36 -51.75 -0.50 -34.81
CA ILE A 36 -52.71 -1.60 -34.61
C ILE A 36 -52.68 -2.08 -33.14
N ALA A 37 -53.88 -2.02 -32.58
CA ALA A 37 -54.50 -2.92 -31.59
C ALA A 37 -53.91 -3.05 -30.17
N VAL A 38 -54.68 -2.49 -29.29
CA VAL A 38 -54.77 -2.79 -27.84
C VAL A 38 -55.14 -4.25 -27.64
N LEU A 39 -54.26 -5.00 -26.94
CA LEU A 39 -54.64 -6.23 -26.25
C LEU A 39 -54.19 -6.11 -24.80
N LEU A 40 -55.17 -5.83 -23.93
CA LEU A 40 -55.01 -5.84 -22.49
C LEU A 40 -54.74 -7.31 -22.04
N MET A 41 -53.47 -7.71 -21.93
CA MET A 41 -53.08 -8.82 -21.09
C MET A 41 -52.33 -8.28 -19.88
N GLY A 42 -53.02 -8.35 -18.75
CA GLY A 42 -52.46 -7.99 -17.45
C GLY A 42 -51.26 -8.89 -17.11
N SER A 43 -50.08 -8.40 -17.41
CA SER A 43 -48.84 -8.99 -16.94
C SER A 43 -48.58 -8.46 -15.54
N SER A 44 -48.92 -9.28 -14.52
CA SER A 44 -48.45 -9.03 -13.15
C SER A 44 -46.95 -9.17 -13.15
N SER A 45 -46.23 -8.04 -13.31
CA SER A 45 -44.79 -7.98 -13.10
C SER A 45 -44.53 -8.17 -11.62
N VAL A 46 -44.22 -9.41 -11.23
CA VAL A 46 -43.63 -9.70 -9.91
C VAL A 46 -42.25 -9.03 -9.92
N LEU A 47 -42.14 -7.89 -9.27
CA LEU A 47 -40.87 -7.29 -8.93
C LEU A 47 -40.15 -8.20 -7.95
N THR A 48 -39.34 -9.12 -8.47
CA THR A 48 -38.35 -9.80 -7.65
C THR A 48 -37.34 -8.76 -7.18
N VAL A 49 -37.53 -8.29 -5.94
CA VAL A 49 -36.51 -7.54 -5.23
C VAL A 49 -35.36 -8.50 -4.95
N GLY A 50 -34.42 -8.58 -5.89
CA GLY A 50 -33.18 -9.29 -5.70
C GLY A 50 -32.45 -8.63 -4.53
N SER A 51 -32.35 -9.34 -3.40
CA SER A 51 -31.47 -8.92 -2.31
C SER A 51 -30.05 -8.86 -2.89
N ALA A 52 -29.56 -7.67 -3.16
CA ALA A 52 -28.15 -7.45 -3.47
C ALA A 52 -27.36 -7.84 -2.24
N THR A 53 -26.85 -9.07 -2.20
CA THR A 53 -25.83 -9.47 -1.24
C THR A 53 -24.63 -8.59 -1.51
N ALA A 54 -24.33 -7.69 -0.58
CA ALA A 54 -23.13 -6.86 -0.63
C ALA A 54 -21.91 -7.81 -0.74
N GLN A 55 -21.33 -7.90 -1.91
CA GLN A 55 -20.17 -8.74 -2.16
C GLN A 55 -19.01 -8.17 -1.34
N ARG A 56 -18.36 -9.04 -0.53
CA ARG A 56 -17.21 -8.62 0.24
C ARG A 56 -16.12 -8.11 -0.72
N PRO A 57 -15.54 -6.93 -0.47
CA PRO A 57 -14.49 -6.39 -1.33
C PRO A 57 -13.36 -7.40 -1.52
N ALA A 58 -12.75 -7.43 -2.70
CA ALA A 58 -11.59 -8.26 -2.95
C ALA A 58 -10.45 -7.93 -1.94
N PRO A 59 -9.60 -8.90 -1.56
CA PRO A 59 -8.52 -8.67 -0.59
C PRO A 59 -7.61 -7.49 -0.96
N ALA A 60 -7.33 -7.29 -2.26
CA ALA A 60 -6.55 -6.15 -2.73
C ALA A 60 -7.26 -4.80 -2.47
N GLU A 61 -8.56 -4.72 -2.73
CA GLU A 61 -9.35 -3.50 -2.46
C GLU A 61 -9.41 -3.17 -0.96
N GLN A 62 -9.39 -4.22 -0.11
CA GLN A 62 -9.38 -4.04 1.33
C GLN A 62 -8.04 -3.49 1.85
N LEU A 63 -6.95 -3.64 1.13
CA LEU A 63 -5.65 -3.06 1.50
C LEU A 63 -5.55 -1.57 1.15
N VAL A 64 -6.17 -1.14 0.05
CA VAL A 64 -6.07 0.25 -0.42
C VAL A 64 -6.43 1.25 0.68
N GLY A 65 -5.56 2.25 0.86
CA GLY A 65 -5.70 3.30 1.84
C GLY A 65 -4.46 3.52 2.69
N THR A 66 -4.64 4.28 3.77
CA THR A 66 -3.56 4.66 4.69
C THR A 66 -3.74 3.92 6.01
N TRP A 67 -2.61 3.43 6.54
CA TRP A 67 -2.54 2.64 7.75
C TRP A 67 -1.49 3.24 8.69
N ARG A 68 -1.86 3.40 9.95
CA ARG A 68 -0.95 3.84 11.03
C ARG A 68 -0.41 2.62 11.77
N LEU A 69 0.87 2.64 12.11
CA LEU A 69 1.52 1.57 12.84
C LEU A 69 0.97 1.44 14.27
N ILE A 70 0.78 0.19 14.71
CA ILE A 70 0.44 -0.16 16.10
C ILE A 70 1.65 -0.79 16.79
N LEU A 71 2.26 -1.82 16.16
CA LEU A 71 3.40 -2.52 16.74
C LEU A 71 4.27 -3.18 15.67
N VAL A 72 5.52 -3.43 16.06
CA VAL A 72 6.45 -4.31 15.34
C VAL A 72 7.16 -5.17 16.39
N ASP A 73 6.79 -6.43 16.45
CA ASP A 73 7.33 -7.38 17.41
C ASP A 73 8.10 -8.50 16.71
N ASN A 74 9.19 -8.92 17.31
CA ASN A 74 9.80 -10.21 17.06
C ASN A 74 9.32 -11.21 18.11
N ILE A 75 8.73 -12.31 17.67
CA ILE A 75 8.24 -13.38 18.52
C ILE A 75 9.27 -14.51 18.47
N LEU A 76 9.91 -14.77 19.61
CA LEU A 76 10.86 -15.86 19.75
C LEU A 76 10.16 -17.22 19.82
N PRO A 77 10.86 -18.35 19.61
CA PRO A 77 10.27 -19.68 19.67
C PRO A 77 9.61 -20.04 21.01
N ASP A 78 10.05 -19.41 22.11
CA ASP A 78 9.43 -19.55 23.44
C ASP A 78 8.22 -18.67 23.67
N GLY A 79 7.82 -17.88 22.67
CA GLY A 79 6.70 -16.94 22.74
C GLY A 79 7.05 -15.55 23.28
N THR A 80 8.31 -15.33 23.69
CA THR A 80 8.77 -14.01 24.15
C THR A 80 8.64 -12.98 23.02
N ARG A 81 8.10 -11.79 23.35
CA ARG A 81 7.94 -10.68 22.41
C ARG A 81 9.02 -9.61 22.64
N ILE A 82 9.70 -9.24 21.58
CA ILE A 82 10.68 -8.16 21.57
C ILE A 82 10.12 -7.02 20.72
N HIS A 83 9.86 -5.88 21.35
CA HIS A 83 9.38 -4.67 20.67
C HIS A 83 10.53 -4.02 19.88
N LEU A 84 10.65 -4.34 18.60
CA LEU A 84 11.81 -3.98 17.79
C LEU A 84 12.01 -2.45 17.66
N TYR A 85 10.91 -1.71 17.62
CA TYR A 85 10.92 -0.24 17.56
C TYR A 85 10.36 0.43 18.83
N GLY A 86 10.42 -0.28 19.98
CA GLY A 86 9.87 0.18 21.25
C GLY A 86 8.38 -0.12 21.41
N ALA A 87 7.82 0.25 22.57
CA ALA A 87 6.42 -0.07 22.93
C ALA A 87 5.39 0.73 22.10
N ASN A 88 5.77 1.92 21.63
CA ASN A 88 4.88 2.83 20.90
C ASN A 88 5.59 3.30 19.59
N PRO A 89 5.79 2.42 18.61
CA PRO A 89 6.45 2.81 17.37
C PRO A 89 5.54 3.73 16.55
N GLU A 90 6.16 4.60 15.75
CA GLU A 90 5.48 5.47 14.82
C GLU A 90 5.68 4.97 13.39
N GLY A 91 4.64 5.06 12.55
CA GLY A 91 4.77 4.64 11.16
C GLY A 91 3.52 4.83 10.35
N ILE A 92 3.75 4.79 9.05
CA ILE A 92 2.68 4.88 8.04
C ILE A 92 2.93 3.83 6.96
N LEU A 93 1.86 3.20 6.50
CA LEU A 93 1.85 2.33 5.34
C LEU A 93 0.71 2.78 4.44
N MET A 94 1.01 3.04 3.19
CA MET A 94 0.03 3.43 2.18
C MET A 94 0.02 2.42 1.05
N PHE A 95 -1.19 2.05 0.63
CA PHE A 95 -1.43 1.25 -0.57
C PHE A 95 -2.35 2.04 -1.50
N ASP A 96 -1.98 2.15 -2.77
CA ASP A 96 -2.84 2.74 -3.79
C ASP A 96 -3.55 1.68 -4.66
N ALA A 97 -4.48 2.14 -5.48
CA ALA A 97 -5.26 1.29 -6.38
C ALA A 97 -4.44 0.79 -7.60
N GLU A 98 -3.29 1.38 -7.86
CA GLU A 98 -2.34 1.02 -8.93
C GLU A 98 -1.30 0.00 -8.47
N ASN A 99 -1.54 -0.64 -7.31
CA ASN A 99 -0.66 -1.64 -6.68
C ASN A 99 0.72 -1.09 -6.30
N ARG A 100 0.79 0.17 -5.88
CA ARG A 100 1.98 0.77 -5.28
C ARG A 100 1.82 0.86 -3.77
N TYR A 101 2.93 0.86 -3.08
CA TYR A 101 2.95 1.06 -1.63
C TYR A 101 4.14 1.91 -1.22
N ALA A 102 4.00 2.54 -0.05
CA ALA A 102 5.10 3.16 0.68
C ALA A 102 4.95 2.86 2.17
N LEU A 103 6.04 2.46 2.82
CA LEU A 103 6.09 2.11 4.24
C LEU A 103 7.20 2.89 4.92
N GLN A 104 6.88 3.42 6.10
CA GLN A 104 7.85 4.05 7.00
C GLN A 104 7.55 3.63 8.44
N ILE A 105 8.59 3.22 9.16
CA ILE A 105 8.54 2.81 10.57
C ILE A 105 9.66 3.51 11.30
N TYR A 106 9.36 4.03 12.49
CA TYR A 106 10.30 4.71 13.35
C TYR A 106 10.08 4.34 14.82
N ARG A 107 11.15 4.34 15.61
CA ARG A 107 11.01 4.45 17.06
C ARG A 107 10.41 5.82 17.39
N ALA A 108 9.48 5.87 18.34
CA ALA A 108 8.93 7.14 18.80
C ALA A 108 10.01 7.99 19.47
N GLU A 109 10.85 7.36 20.27
CA GLU A 109 11.99 8.01 20.94
C GLU A 109 13.26 7.76 20.14
N ARG A 110 13.82 8.84 19.60
CA ARG A 110 15.08 8.84 18.85
C ARG A 110 15.89 10.05 19.26
N ASP A 111 17.14 9.82 19.59
CA ASP A 111 18.08 10.90 19.90
C ASP A 111 18.29 11.79 18.67
N LYS A 112 18.41 13.09 18.93
CA LYS A 112 18.73 14.06 17.89
C LYS A 112 20.24 14.11 17.70
N PHE A 113 20.68 14.33 16.47
CA PHE A 113 22.09 14.60 16.18
C PHE A 113 22.51 15.86 16.91
N VAL A 114 23.54 15.77 17.75
CA VAL A 114 24.07 16.90 18.55
C VAL A 114 24.50 18.06 17.66
N ALA A 115 25.13 17.74 16.52
CA ALA A 115 25.58 18.74 15.57
C ALA A 115 24.44 19.35 14.74
N ASN A 116 23.21 18.80 14.79
CA ASN A 116 22.09 19.12 13.89
C ASN A 116 22.50 19.09 12.40
N ASP A 117 23.46 18.24 12.06
CA ASP A 117 24.05 18.08 10.73
C ASP A 117 24.32 16.59 10.47
N LYS A 118 23.63 16.00 9.49
CA LYS A 118 23.76 14.57 9.16
C LYS A 118 25.19 14.17 8.78
N SER A 119 25.96 15.08 8.20
CA SER A 119 27.34 14.81 7.78
C SER A 119 28.33 14.76 8.95
N LYS A 120 27.90 15.22 10.14
CA LYS A 120 28.69 15.31 11.36
C LYS A 120 28.21 14.39 12.47
N GLY A 121 27.34 13.43 12.15
CA GLY A 121 26.88 12.43 13.11
C GLY A 121 28.03 11.54 13.59
N THR A 122 28.04 11.22 14.90
CA THR A 122 28.94 10.20 15.42
C THR A 122 28.57 8.80 14.89
N PRO A 123 29.46 7.81 14.97
CA PRO A 123 29.12 6.43 14.60
C PRO A 123 27.88 5.91 15.35
N GLU A 124 27.75 6.25 16.64
CA GLU A 124 26.63 5.84 17.51
C GLU A 124 25.32 6.51 17.07
N GLU A 125 25.32 7.81 16.79
CA GLU A 125 24.16 8.54 16.29
C GLU A 125 23.69 7.99 14.94
N ASN A 126 24.63 7.71 14.03
CA ASN A 126 24.34 7.12 12.72
C ASN A 126 23.76 5.72 12.87
N SER A 127 24.34 4.88 13.73
CA SER A 127 23.85 3.54 14.02
C SER A 127 22.44 3.58 14.64
N ALA A 128 22.20 4.46 15.62
CA ALA A 128 20.90 4.62 16.26
C ALA A 128 19.84 5.08 15.26
N ALA A 129 20.17 6.02 14.36
CA ALA A 129 19.27 6.51 13.32
C ALA A 129 18.87 5.37 12.34
N VAL A 130 19.82 4.55 11.91
CA VAL A 130 19.57 3.40 11.02
C VAL A 130 18.74 2.32 11.72
N LEU A 131 19.13 1.91 12.93
CA LEU A 131 18.41 0.87 13.69
C LEU A 131 17.05 1.34 14.20
N GLY A 132 16.86 2.64 14.34
CA GLY A 132 15.61 3.26 14.79
C GLY A 132 14.62 3.57 13.66
N SER A 133 14.92 3.19 12.42
CA SER A 133 14.08 3.47 11.26
C SER A 133 14.05 2.34 10.26
N ASN A 134 12.95 2.21 9.54
CA ASN A 134 12.81 1.34 8.40
C ASN A 134 11.86 1.99 7.39
N ALA A 135 12.27 2.06 6.14
CA ALA A 135 11.44 2.58 5.08
C ALA A 135 11.69 1.81 3.79
N HIS A 136 10.65 1.52 3.06
CA HIS A 136 10.73 0.99 1.71
C HIS A 136 9.46 1.31 0.92
N PHE A 137 9.60 1.32 -0.39
CA PHE A 137 8.48 1.52 -1.31
C PHE A 137 8.67 0.69 -2.58
N GLY A 138 7.60 0.56 -3.33
CA GLY A 138 7.58 -0.17 -4.60
C GLY A 138 6.18 -0.59 -4.97
N ARG A 139 6.06 -1.79 -5.53
CA ARG A 139 4.79 -2.41 -5.91
C ARG A 139 4.42 -3.53 -4.96
N TYR A 140 3.13 -3.90 -4.96
CA TYR A 140 2.68 -5.08 -4.24
C TYR A 140 1.77 -5.93 -5.12
N SER A 141 1.69 -7.21 -4.79
CA SER A 141 0.73 -8.14 -5.35
C SER A 141 0.12 -9.01 -4.25
N ILE A 142 -1.08 -9.50 -4.49
CA ILE A 142 -1.79 -10.39 -3.56
C ILE A 142 -1.88 -11.76 -4.22
N ASP A 143 -1.66 -12.82 -3.45
CA ASP A 143 -1.81 -14.17 -3.94
C ASP A 143 -3.29 -14.47 -4.31
N PRO A 144 -3.57 -15.46 -5.17
CA PRO A 144 -4.92 -15.76 -5.63
C PRO A 144 -5.89 -16.09 -4.49
N ASN A 145 -5.39 -16.60 -3.37
CA ASN A 145 -6.19 -16.96 -2.19
C ASN A 145 -6.45 -15.76 -1.26
N GLY A 146 -5.83 -14.61 -1.52
CA GLY A 146 -5.96 -13.42 -0.68
C GLY A 146 -5.34 -13.56 0.71
N SER A 147 -4.37 -14.48 0.88
CA SER A 147 -3.76 -14.80 2.17
C SER A 147 -2.36 -14.24 2.36
N ALA A 148 -1.71 -13.84 1.28
CA ALA A 148 -0.37 -13.27 1.31
C ALA A 148 -0.23 -12.07 0.38
N ILE A 149 0.55 -11.11 0.85
CA ILE A 149 1.04 -9.96 0.10
C ILE A 149 2.51 -10.17 -0.25
N THR A 150 2.89 -9.90 -1.48
CA THR A 150 4.28 -9.82 -1.90
C THR A 150 4.63 -8.35 -2.15
N PHE A 151 5.60 -7.86 -1.40
CA PHE A 151 6.19 -6.54 -1.60
C PHE A 151 7.34 -6.66 -2.60
N HIS A 152 7.21 -6.04 -3.77
CA HIS A 152 8.25 -5.90 -4.78
C HIS A 152 8.97 -4.58 -4.49
N ILE A 153 10.05 -4.65 -3.74
CA ILE A 153 10.75 -3.48 -3.20
C ILE A 153 11.57 -2.83 -4.31
N GLU A 154 11.27 -1.57 -4.63
CA GLU A 154 12.08 -0.78 -5.57
C GLU A 154 13.30 -0.18 -4.85
N HIS A 155 13.06 0.47 -3.69
CA HIS A 155 14.13 1.00 -2.83
C HIS A 155 13.76 0.92 -1.34
N ALA A 156 14.79 0.77 -0.51
CA ALA A 156 14.66 0.68 0.94
C ALA A 156 15.72 1.50 1.67
N SER A 157 15.45 1.83 2.95
CA SER A 157 16.44 2.40 3.86
C SER A 157 17.55 1.41 4.20
N PHE A 158 17.30 0.10 4.05
CA PHE A 158 18.28 -0.97 4.10
C PHE A 158 18.61 -1.41 2.68
N PRO A 159 19.75 -0.99 2.09
CA PRO A 159 20.04 -1.15 0.66
C PRO A 159 20.02 -2.60 0.15
N ASN A 160 20.24 -3.56 1.04
CA ASN A 160 20.20 -4.98 0.68
C ASN A 160 18.80 -5.46 0.24
N TRP A 161 17.76 -4.66 0.48
CA TRP A 161 16.40 -4.98 0.04
C TRP A 161 16.05 -4.40 -1.33
N ASP A 162 16.86 -3.51 -1.89
CA ASP A 162 16.60 -2.93 -3.21
C ASP A 162 16.48 -4.04 -4.26
N GLY A 163 15.41 -3.99 -5.05
CA GLY A 163 15.12 -4.97 -6.10
C GLY A 163 14.71 -6.37 -5.59
N THR A 164 14.42 -6.54 -4.30
CA THR A 164 14.01 -7.83 -3.74
C THR A 164 12.50 -7.97 -3.60
N GLU A 165 12.05 -9.21 -3.41
CA GLU A 165 10.66 -9.54 -3.11
C GLU A 165 10.54 -10.09 -1.70
N GLN A 166 9.50 -9.64 -0.98
CA GLN A 166 9.22 -10.12 0.37
C GLN A 166 7.77 -10.55 0.47
N ARG A 167 7.53 -11.86 0.56
CA ARG A 167 6.20 -12.42 0.75
C ARG A 167 5.85 -12.51 2.23
N ARG A 168 4.65 -12.05 2.59
CA ARG A 168 4.14 -12.01 3.97
C ARG A 168 2.70 -12.50 4.02
N THR A 169 2.41 -13.44 4.88
CA THR A 169 1.01 -13.79 5.19
C THR A 169 0.36 -12.64 5.95
N PHE A 170 -0.91 -12.33 5.64
CA PHE A 170 -1.62 -11.24 6.30
C PHE A 170 -3.08 -11.59 6.60
N THR A 171 -3.65 -10.83 7.52
CA THR A 171 -5.09 -10.81 7.82
C THR A 171 -5.58 -9.38 7.97
N ILE A 172 -6.83 -9.14 7.57
CA ILE A 172 -7.55 -7.89 7.83
C ILE A 172 -8.79 -8.23 8.66
N ALA A 173 -8.88 -7.62 9.84
CA ALA A 173 -10.02 -7.75 10.73
C ALA A 173 -10.56 -6.35 11.07
N GLY A 174 -11.64 -5.95 10.38
CA GLY A 174 -12.16 -4.59 10.47
C GLY A 174 -11.13 -3.56 10.00
N ASP A 175 -10.70 -2.68 10.90
CA ASP A 175 -9.71 -1.63 10.63
C ASP A 175 -8.28 -2.05 10.99
N GLU A 176 -8.04 -3.32 11.30
CA GLU A 176 -6.69 -3.82 11.63
C GLU A 176 -6.15 -4.71 10.52
N LEU A 177 -4.92 -4.41 10.10
CA LEU A 177 -4.09 -5.23 9.22
C LEU A 177 -2.94 -5.81 10.04
N THR A 178 -2.80 -7.13 10.04
CA THR A 178 -1.65 -7.81 10.64
C THR A 178 -0.94 -8.64 9.58
N TYR A 179 0.39 -8.56 9.54
CA TYR A 179 1.18 -9.46 8.71
C TYR A 179 2.39 -10.00 9.45
N SER A 180 2.85 -11.19 9.00
CA SER A 180 4.02 -11.87 9.55
C SER A 180 5.25 -11.66 8.66
N VAL A 181 6.40 -11.49 9.30
CA VAL A 181 7.73 -11.43 8.66
C VAL A 181 8.49 -12.72 9.03
N PRO A 182 8.55 -13.70 8.12
CA PRO A 182 9.08 -15.04 8.47
C PRO A 182 10.58 -15.04 8.76
N THR A 183 11.35 -14.11 8.20
CA THR A 183 12.80 -13.98 8.40
C THR A 183 13.15 -12.51 8.66
N PRO A 184 12.99 -12.03 9.91
CA PRO A 184 13.39 -10.66 10.24
C PRO A 184 14.89 -10.44 10.02
N THR A 185 15.27 -9.26 9.55
CA THR A 185 16.68 -8.88 9.36
C THR A 185 17.47 -8.70 10.65
N SER A 186 16.79 -8.69 11.79
CA SER A 186 17.42 -8.78 13.11
C SER A 186 18.09 -10.12 13.39
N GLY A 187 17.89 -11.11 12.49
CA GLY A 187 18.48 -12.44 12.61
C GLY A 187 17.76 -13.36 13.61
N GLY A 188 18.32 -14.58 13.77
CA GLY A 188 17.78 -15.58 14.67
C GLY A 188 16.56 -16.34 14.11
N SER A 189 15.86 -17.06 14.99
CA SER A 189 14.67 -17.88 14.70
C SER A 189 13.34 -17.18 15.01
N ALA A 190 13.36 -15.86 15.22
CA ALA A 190 12.16 -15.09 15.50
C ALA A 190 11.26 -14.98 14.25
N ILE A 191 9.95 -14.81 14.51
CA ILE A 191 8.98 -14.42 13.49
C ILE A 191 8.54 -12.99 13.82
N GLY A 192 8.63 -12.09 12.84
CA GLY A 192 8.14 -10.73 13.00
C GLY A 192 6.61 -10.69 12.88
N GLU A 193 5.95 -9.91 13.75
CA GLU A 193 4.55 -9.53 13.65
C GLU A 193 4.46 -8.02 13.53
N VAL A 194 3.73 -7.54 12.52
CA VAL A 194 3.51 -6.11 12.32
C VAL A 194 2.01 -5.84 12.23
N LYS A 195 1.54 -4.90 13.06
CA LYS A 195 0.13 -4.50 13.10
C LYS A 195 -0.05 -3.04 12.72
N TRP A 196 -1.09 -2.82 11.95
CA TRP A 196 -1.48 -1.51 11.45
C TRP A 196 -2.97 -1.26 11.71
N LYS A 197 -3.34 -0.02 11.90
CA LYS A 197 -4.74 0.43 12.00
C LYS A 197 -5.04 1.38 10.85
N ARG A 198 -6.18 1.18 10.21
CA ARG A 198 -6.65 2.04 9.12
C ARG A 198 -6.86 3.47 9.61
N VAL A 199 -6.37 4.43 8.84
CA VAL A 199 -6.66 5.85 9.03
C VAL A 199 -7.96 6.17 8.28
N ARG A 200 -8.91 6.76 8.98
CA ARG A 200 -10.20 7.25 8.42
C ARG A 200 -10.14 8.73 8.17
#